data_4685688404a8104041b4327f28974b45
#
_entry.id   4685688404a8104041b4327f28974b45
#
_cell.length_a   1.000
_cell.length_b   1.000
_cell.length_c   1.000
_cell.angle_alpha   90.00
_cell.angle_beta   90.00
_cell.angle_gamma   90.00
#
_symmetry.space_group_name_H-M   'P 1'
#
loop_
_entity.id
_entity.type
_entity.pdbx_description
1 polymer ?
#
loop_
_entity_poly.entity_id
_entity_poly.type
_entity_poly.pdbx_seq_one_letter_code
_entity_poly.pdbx_strand_id
1 'polypeptide(L)'
;MPIRSTSRLSALLLLGATTAFADTVVPPPAWPSIKDSPVALAADPVRPLLMGSLRVALDASPLADVRQAIGVGVSQRQGKGTDSLDWLCYTVSDAATMQRLWLTSSELSRGRIDAVVAADLPAGAAPTPQCPDLPPKFKPVRFDDGLWLGGVSAELRKALGIPAKPGANFSSLFQGQAGNLQMVSSTVIEFHGGRAVSLYVAHSTQN
;
A
#
# COMPACT_ATOMS: atom_id res chain seq x y z
N MET A 1 42.54 66.38 27.02
CA MET A 1 41.72 65.29 27.63
C MET A 1 40.96 64.59 26.50
N PRO A 2 41.30 63.36 26.15
CA PRO A 2 40.54 62.63 25.14
C PRO A 2 39.53 61.67 25.79
N ILE A 3 38.30 61.75 25.33
CA ILE A 3 37.17 60.89 25.73
C ILE A 3 37.27 59.58 24.94
N ARG A 4 37.44 58.45 25.64
CA ARG A 4 37.37 57.11 25.07
C ARG A 4 35.95 56.65 24.96
N SER A 5 35.44 56.46 23.73
CA SER A 5 34.16 55.81 23.44
C SER A 5 34.37 54.30 23.37
N THR A 6 33.74 53.55 24.27
CA THR A 6 33.69 52.08 24.29
C THR A 6 32.43 51.61 23.59
N SER A 7 32.57 51.13 22.34
CA SER A 7 31.50 50.43 21.60
C SER A 7 31.33 49.03 22.16
N ARG A 8 30.16 48.74 22.71
CA ARG A 8 29.74 47.37 23.08
C ARG A 8 29.08 46.71 21.85
N LEU A 9 29.73 45.71 21.27
CA LEU A 9 29.13 44.81 20.32
C LEU A 9 28.22 43.85 21.10
N SER A 10 26.90 43.94 20.86
CA SER A 10 25.93 42.94 21.31
C SER A 10 25.81 41.86 20.24
N ALA A 11 26.35 40.67 20.51
CA ALA A 11 26.16 39.50 19.66
C ALA A 11 24.76 38.93 19.90
N LEU A 12 23.89 39.05 18.90
CA LEU A 12 22.56 38.42 18.87
C LEU A 12 22.73 36.94 18.50
N LEU A 13 22.62 36.03 19.46
CA LEU A 13 22.52 34.59 19.21
C LEU A 13 21.10 34.27 18.67
N LEU A 14 20.97 34.03 17.38
CA LEU A 14 19.79 33.43 16.77
C LEU A 14 19.76 31.95 17.13
N LEU A 15 18.98 31.58 18.14
CA LEU A 15 18.60 30.17 18.35
C LEU A 15 17.63 29.76 17.26
N GLY A 16 18.13 29.06 16.25
CA GLY A 16 17.31 28.39 15.25
C GLY A 16 16.56 27.24 15.93
N ALA A 17 15.26 27.39 16.15
CA ALA A 17 14.38 26.30 16.53
C ALA A 17 14.24 25.35 15.34
N THR A 18 15.00 24.25 15.34
CA THR A 18 14.74 23.12 14.44
C THR A 18 13.48 22.43 14.93
N THR A 19 12.35 22.71 14.28
CA THR A 19 11.15 21.90 14.45
C THR A 19 11.44 20.51 13.89
N ALA A 20 11.70 19.56 14.77
CA ALA A 20 11.70 18.15 14.40
C ALA A 20 10.27 17.81 14.00
N PHE A 21 10.02 17.70 12.69
CA PHE A 21 8.80 17.06 12.20
C PHE A 21 8.86 15.61 12.66
N ALA A 22 8.02 15.25 13.61
CA ALA A 22 7.80 13.85 13.94
C ALA A 22 7.37 13.15 12.65
N ASP A 23 8.15 12.17 12.20
CA ASP A 23 7.82 11.34 11.03
C ASP A 23 6.49 10.63 11.32
N THR A 24 5.40 11.20 10.81
CA THR A 24 4.07 10.64 11.01
C THR A 24 3.94 9.40 10.14
N VAL A 25 4.04 8.23 10.76
CA VAL A 25 3.81 6.94 10.11
C VAL A 25 2.45 6.94 9.43
N VAL A 26 2.36 6.44 8.20
CA VAL A 26 1.11 6.29 7.44
C VAL A 26 0.82 4.79 7.29
N PRO A 27 0.17 4.16 8.28
CA PRO A 27 -0.10 2.74 8.25
C PRO A 27 -1.11 2.39 7.15
N PRO A 28 -1.07 1.16 6.62
CA PRO A 28 -2.15 0.65 5.80
C PRO A 28 -3.45 0.67 6.61
N PRO A 29 -4.61 0.91 5.97
CA PRO A 29 -5.89 0.80 6.63
C PRO A 29 -6.09 -0.62 7.19
N ALA A 30 -6.84 -0.72 8.28
CA ALA A 30 -7.23 -2.01 8.81
C ALA A 30 -8.00 -2.81 7.75
N TRP A 31 -7.88 -4.13 7.84
CA TRP A 31 -8.64 -5.02 6.98
C TRP A 31 -10.14 -4.68 7.03
N PRO A 32 -10.80 -4.47 5.87
CA PRO A 32 -12.22 -4.16 5.86
C PRO A 32 -13.02 -5.32 6.47
N SER A 33 -13.86 -4.99 7.44
CA SER A 33 -14.82 -5.97 7.99
C SER A 33 -15.94 -6.18 6.98
N ILE A 34 -15.94 -7.31 6.27
CA ILE A 34 -17.05 -7.70 5.41
C ILE A 34 -17.96 -8.61 6.21
N LYS A 35 -19.25 -8.24 6.29
CA LYS A 35 -20.26 -9.00 7.06
C LYS A 35 -20.61 -10.36 6.43
N ASP A 36 -20.48 -10.44 5.11
CA ASP A 36 -20.78 -11.68 4.38
C ASP A 36 -19.56 -12.63 4.45
N SER A 37 -19.84 -13.92 4.50
CA SER A 37 -18.79 -14.94 4.39
C SER A 37 -18.03 -14.79 3.07
N PRO A 38 -16.70 -14.96 3.07
CA PRO A 38 -15.92 -14.89 1.84
C PRO A 38 -16.37 -15.96 0.83
N VAL A 39 -16.35 -15.61 -0.44
CA VAL A 39 -16.60 -16.58 -1.52
C VAL A 39 -15.39 -17.50 -1.62
N ALA A 40 -15.59 -18.80 -1.46
CA ALA A 40 -14.54 -19.78 -1.68
C ALA A 40 -14.23 -19.90 -3.18
N LEU A 41 -12.95 -19.80 -3.54
CA LEU A 41 -12.50 -19.92 -4.92
C LEU A 41 -11.85 -21.28 -5.17
N ALA A 42 -12.09 -21.85 -6.35
CA ALA A 42 -11.52 -23.13 -6.76
C ALA A 42 -10.06 -23.05 -7.21
N ALA A 43 -9.59 -21.86 -7.56
CA ALA A 43 -8.21 -21.60 -7.97
C ALA A 43 -7.68 -20.32 -7.32
N ASP A 44 -6.36 -20.26 -7.16
CA ASP A 44 -5.70 -19.06 -6.65
C ASP A 44 -5.92 -17.88 -7.60
N PRO A 45 -6.61 -16.82 -7.15
CA PRO A 45 -6.88 -15.65 -7.97
C PRO A 45 -5.70 -14.68 -8.03
N VAL A 46 -4.72 -14.83 -7.13
CA VAL A 46 -3.66 -13.84 -6.97
C VAL A 46 -2.75 -13.83 -8.19
N ARG A 47 -2.63 -12.65 -8.77
CA ARG A 47 -1.74 -12.35 -9.89
C ARG A 47 -0.69 -11.34 -9.41
N PRO A 48 0.46 -11.26 -10.07
CA PRO A 48 1.43 -10.22 -9.76
C PRO A 48 0.86 -8.82 -9.94
N LEU A 49 1.26 -7.91 -9.06
CA LEU A 49 1.03 -6.49 -9.23
C LEU A 49 2.01 -5.95 -10.28
N LEU A 50 1.51 -5.24 -11.25
CA LEU A 50 2.28 -4.52 -12.26
C LEU A 50 2.33 -3.05 -11.88
N MET A 51 3.55 -2.51 -11.77
CA MET A 51 3.82 -1.09 -11.55
C MET A 51 4.65 -0.60 -12.73
N GLY A 52 3.99 -0.15 -13.80
CA GLY A 52 4.64 0.04 -15.10
C GLY A 52 5.24 -1.29 -15.61
N SER A 53 6.56 -1.33 -15.79
CA SER A 53 7.28 -2.57 -16.15
C SER A 53 7.74 -3.41 -14.94
N LEU A 54 7.66 -2.87 -13.72
CA LEU A 54 8.04 -3.61 -12.52
C LEU A 54 6.93 -4.62 -12.17
N ARG A 55 7.32 -5.88 -12.04
CA ARG A 55 6.43 -6.98 -11.64
C ARG A 55 6.70 -7.36 -10.18
N VAL A 56 5.69 -7.25 -9.34
CA VAL A 56 5.74 -7.58 -7.92
C VAL A 56 4.87 -8.81 -7.67
N ALA A 57 5.50 -9.91 -7.32
CA ALA A 57 4.80 -11.15 -6.96
C ALA A 57 4.68 -11.25 -5.44
N LEU A 58 3.44 -11.47 -4.94
CA LEU A 58 3.19 -11.69 -3.54
C LEU A 58 3.88 -12.97 -3.08
N ASP A 59 4.32 -12.98 -1.82
CA ASP A 59 5.09 -14.05 -1.17
C ASP A 59 6.43 -14.41 -1.85
N ALA A 60 6.85 -13.64 -2.86
CA ALA A 60 8.10 -13.85 -3.58
C ALA A 60 8.98 -12.61 -3.66
N SER A 61 8.42 -11.43 -3.95
CA SER A 61 9.20 -10.20 -4.10
C SER A 61 9.59 -9.61 -2.74
N PRO A 62 10.90 -9.40 -2.45
CA PRO A 62 11.33 -8.72 -1.24
C PRO A 62 10.91 -7.23 -1.25
N LEU A 63 10.42 -6.74 -0.12
CA LEU A 63 10.03 -5.34 0.06
C LEU A 63 11.20 -4.38 -0.22
N ALA A 64 12.41 -4.76 0.23
CA ALA A 64 13.63 -3.99 0.03
C ALA A 64 14.01 -3.83 -1.45
N ASP A 65 13.86 -4.90 -2.25
CA ASP A 65 14.21 -4.89 -3.67
C ASP A 65 13.23 -3.99 -4.46
N VAL A 66 11.93 -4.05 -4.11
CA VAL A 66 10.92 -3.18 -4.72
C VAL A 66 11.21 -1.71 -4.38
N ARG A 67 11.56 -1.40 -3.13
CA ARG A 67 11.98 -0.05 -2.74
C ARG A 67 13.21 0.42 -3.52
N GLN A 68 14.20 -0.44 -3.66
CA GLN A 68 15.43 -0.13 -4.42
C GLN A 68 15.12 0.13 -5.90
N ALA A 69 14.28 -0.68 -6.51
CA ALA A 69 13.89 -0.53 -7.93
C ALA A 69 13.13 0.78 -8.18
N ILE A 70 12.23 1.16 -7.28
CA ILE A 70 11.45 2.40 -7.38
C ILE A 70 12.34 3.62 -7.11
N GLY A 71 13.27 3.54 -6.15
CA GLY A 71 14.25 4.58 -5.84
C GLY A 71 13.72 5.70 -4.94
N VAL A 72 12.44 5.66 -4.55
CA VAL A 72 11.81 6.59 -3.60
C VAL A 72 10.97 5.80 -2.59
N GLY A 73 10.62 6.47 -1.47
CA GLY A 73 9.86 5.86 -0.39
C GLY A 73 10.74 5.37 0.75
N VAL A 74 10.14 5.28 1.92
CA VAL A 74 10.77 4.83 3.15
C VAL A 74 10.07 3.57 3.65
N SER A 75 10.84 2.62 4.18
CA SER A 75 10.26 1.49 4.90
C SER A 75 9.72 1.98 6.23
N GLN A 76 8.49 1.64 6.51
CA GLN A 76 7.79 1.95 7.74
C GLN A 76 7.51 0.66 8.48
N ARG A 77 7.43 0.70 9.80
CA ARG A 77 7.16 -0.48 10.64
C ARG A 77 6.25 -0.11 11.82
N GLN A 78 5.37 -1.03 12.16
CA GLN A 78 4.54 -0.98 13.36
C GLN A 78 4.46 -2.36 14.01
N GLY A 79 4.21 -2.40 15.32
CA GLY A 79 4.10 -3.64 16.08
C GLY A 79 5.45 -4.20 16.53
N LYS A 80 5.40 -5.35 17.18
CA LYS A 80 6.58 -6.09 17.71
C LYS A 80 6.35 -7.59 17.59
N GLY A 81 7.42 -8.35 17.40
CA GLY A 81 7.36 -9.80 17.27
C GLY A 81 6.43 -10.21 16.14
N THR A 82 5.62 -11.24 16.34
CA THR A 82 4.68 -11.78 15.34
C THR A 82 3.62 -10.79 14.85
N ASP A 83 3.37 -9.72 15.61
CA ASP A 83 2.40 -8.68 15.26
C ASP A 83 3.04 -7.51 14.52
N SER A 84 4.32 -7.64 14.12
CA SER A 84 4.99 -6.60 13.36
C SER A 84 4.60 -6.64 11.89
N LEU A 85 4.44 -5.44 11.35
CA LEU A 85 4.12 -5.19 9.95
C LEU A 85 5.10 -4.15 9.41
N ASP A 86 5.80 -4.52 8.35
CA ASP A 86 6.63 -3.61 7.56
C ASP A 86 5.88 -3.22 6.29
N TRP A 87 6.06 -1.98 5.80
CA TRP A 87 5.44 -1.58 4.54
C TRP A 87 6.19 -0.48 3.82
N LEU A 88 5.91 -0.39 2.52
CA LEU A 88 6.15 0.77 1.68
C LEU A 88 4.81 1.42 1.36
N CYS A 89 4.80 2.75 1.31
CA CYS A 89 3.62 3.52 0.95
C CYS A 89 3.93 4.44 -0.23
N TYR A 90 3.03 4.48 -1.21
CA TYR A 90 3.12 5.37 -2.37
C TYR A 90 1.78 6.04 -2.63
N THR A 91 1.82 7.27 -3.11
CA THR A 91 0.68 7.94 -3.71
C THR A 91 0.70 7.68 -5.21
N VAL A 92 -0.41 7.20 -5.75
CA VAL A 92 -0.59 6.97 -7.19
C VAL A 92 -1.55 8.03 -7.68
N SER A 93 -1.00 9.09 -8.26
CA SER A 93 -1.79 10.19 -8.81
C SER A 93 -1.88 10.10 -10.32
N ASP A 94 -3.06 10.30 -10.87
CA ASP A 94 -3.32 10.56 -12.27
C ASP A 94 -4.12 11.87 -12.43
N ALA A 95 -4.58 12.18 -13.65
CA ALA A 95 -5.28 13.44 -13.92
C ALA A 95 -6.66 13.56 -13.21
N ALA A 96 -7.25 12.45 -12.80
CA ALA A 96 -8.63 12.39 -12.29
C ALA A 96 -8.72 11.87 -10.85
N THR A 97 -7.76 11.05 -10.43
CA THR A 97 -7.82 10.32 -9.15
C THR A 97 -6.51 10.40 -8.40
N MET A 98 -6.61 10.33 -7.09
CA MET A 98 -5.46 10.13 -6.21
C MET A 98 -5.72 8.92 -5.34
N GLN A 99 -4.80 7.98 -5.39
CA GLN A 99 -4.89 6.70 -4.70
C GLN A 99 -3.67 6.51 -3.81
N ARG A 100 -3.81 5.73 -2.78
CA ARG A 100 -2.69 5.30 -1.95
C ARG A 100 -2.49 3.81 -2.09
N LEU A 101 -1.24 3.41 -2.25
CA LEU A 101 -0.80 2.03 -2.38
C LEU A 101 0.11 1.69 -1.21
N TRP A 102 -0.18 0.60 -0.51
CA TRP A 102 0.72 -0.01 0.48
C TRP A 102 1.12 -1.39 -0.02
N LEU A 103 2.41 -1.67 0.05
CA LEU A 103 2.99 -3.00 -0.11
C LEU A 103 3.44 -3.44 1.27
N THR A 104 2.87 -4.51 1.79
CA THR A 104 3.09 -4.94 3.17
C THR A 104 3.85 -6.25 3.25
N SER A 105 4.54 -6.44 4.36
CA SER A 105 5.23 -7.67 4.74
C SER A 105 5.05 -7.89 6.24
N SER A 106 4.36 -8.95 6.61
CA SER A 106 4.27 -9.39 7.99
C SER A 106 5.59 -10.06 8.44
N GLU A 107 5.76 -10.23 9.74
CA GLU A 107 6.92 -10.96 10.29
C GLU A 107 7.02 -12.38 9.72
N LEU A 108 5.87 -13.05 9.48
CA LEU A 108 5.83 -14.39 8.94
C LEU A 108 6.35 -14.47 7.50
N SER A 109 6.22 -13.38 6.75
CA SER A 109 6.66 -13.29 5.34
C SER A 109 8.15 -13.01 5.18
N ARG A 110 8.85 -12.74 6.29
CA ARG A 110 10.32 -12.56 6.32
C ARG A 110 10.81 -11.50 5.32
N GLY A 111 10.13 -10.37 5.25
CA GLY A 111 10.47 -9.26 4.35
C GLY A 111 9.98 -9.41 2.91
N ARG A 112 9.27 -10.49 2.56
CA ARG A 112 8.59 -10.63 1.27
C ARG A 112 7.22 -9.95 1.35
N ILE A 113 6.79 -9.35 0.26
CA ILE A 113 5.49 -8.71 0.16
C ILE A 113 4.41 -9.80 0.21
N ASP A 114 3.58 -9.76 1.25
CA ASP A 114 2.47 -10.69 1.46
C ASP A 114 1.10 -10.08 1.18
N ALA A 115 1.00 -8.74 1.17
CA ALA A 115 -0.23 -8.11 0.75
C ALA A 115 -0.01 -6.79 0.01
N VAL A 116 -1.01 -6.46 -0.79
CA VAL A 116 -1.19 -5.17 -1.48
C VAL A 116 -2.49 -4.57 -0.98
N VAL A 117 -2.41 -3.35 -0.47
CA VAL A 117 -3.56 -2.56 -0.06
C VAL A 117 -3.61 -1.30 -0.91
N ALA A 118 -4.77 -0.95 -1.42
CA ALA A 118 -4.95 0.29 -2.16
C ALA A 118 -6.28 0.94 -1.78
N ALA A 119 -6.32 2.26 -1.75
CA ALA A 119 -7.53 3.01 -1.47
C ALA A 119 -7.54 4.35 -2.20
N ASP A 120 -8.72 4.77 -2.64
CA ASP A 120 -8.92 6.13 -3.11
C ASP A 120 -8.72 7.11 -1.96
N LEU A 121 -8.09 8.23 -2.25
CA LEU A 121 -7.88 9.29 -1.29
C LEU A 121 -8.98 10.35 -1.41
N PRO A 122 -9.34 11.01 -0.29
CA PRO A 122 -10.29 12.12 -0.34
C PRO A 122 -9.74 13.28 -1.18
N ALA A 123 -10.66 14.09 -1.71
CA ALA A 123 -10.30 15.30 -2.44
C ALA A 123 -9.39 16.21 -1.60
N GLY A 124 -8.33 16.73 -2.21
CA GLY A 124 -7.36 17.60 -1.54
C GLY A 124 -6.24 16.83 -0.80
N ALA A 125 -6.26 15.51 -0.80
CA ALA A 125 -5.10 14.74 -0.32
C ALA A 125 -3.86 15.03 -1.18
N ALA A 126 -2.67 14.85 -0.58
CA ALA A 126 -1.40 15.08 -1.25
C ALA A 126 -0.39 13.96 -0.91
N PRO A 127 0.63 13.77 -1.74
CA PRO A 127 1.78 12.96 -1.38
C PRO A 127 2.45 13.49 -0.11
N THR A 128 3.05 12.60 0.66
CA THR A 128 3.82 12.93 1.87
C THR A 128 5.21 12.31 1.78
N PRO A 129 6.18 12.73 2.60
CA PRO A 129 7.50 12.08 2.63
C PRO A 129 7.43 10.57 2.89
N GLN A 130 6.45 10.12 3.70
CA GLN A 130 6.22 8.71 4.02
C GLN A 130 5.45 7.95 2.94
N CYS A 131 4.67 8.66 2.12
CA CYS A 131 3.93 8.14 0.98
C CYS A 131 4.15 9.06 -0.23
N PRO A 132 5.38 9.09 -0.80
CA PRO A 132 5.69 9.95 -1.94
C PRO A 132 4.89 9.56 -3.17
N ASP A 133 4.78 10.48 -4.13
CA ASP A 133 4.19 10.14 -5.43
C ASP A 133 5.02 9.07 -6.14
N LEU A 134 4.33 8.09 -6.70
CA LEU A 134 4.97 7.02 -7.46
C LEU A 134 5.52 7.59 -8.76
N PRO A 135 6.82 7.40 -9.08
CA PRO A 135 7.40 7.94 -10.30
C PRO A 135 6.64 7.49 -11.56
N PRO A 136 6.50 8.34 -12.58
CA PRO A 136 5.68 8.07 -13.77
C PRO A 136 6.02 6.76 -14.50
N LYS A 137 7.28 6.34 -14.50
CA LYS A 137 7.72 5.08 -15.14
C LYS A 137 7.13 3.81 -14.51
N PHE A 138 6.58 3.92 -13.29
CA PHE A 138 5.91 2.84 -12.57
C PHE A 138 4.38 2.94 -12.63
N LYS A 139 3.85 3.82 -13.45
CA LYS A 139 2.41 3.92 -13.72
C LYS A 139 2.10 3.35 -15.13
N PRO A 140 0.93 2.77 -15.34
CA PRO A 140 -0.15 2.53 -14.38
C PRO A 140 0.17 1.40 -13.40
N VAL A 141 -0.58 1.38 -12.28
CA VAL A 141 -0.56 0.30 -11.29
C VAL A 141 -1.81 -0.55 -11.48
N ARG A 142 -1.67 -1.88 -11.51
CA ARG A 142 -2.79 -2.84 -11.58
C ARG A 142 -2.27 -4.27 -11.38
N PHE A 143 -3.12 -5.19 -11.02
CA PHE A 143 -2.79 -6.60 -11.13
C PHE A 143 -2.79 -7.06 -12.60
N ASP A 144 -2.11 -8.18 -12.88
CA ASP A 144 -1.90 -8.69 -14.24
C ASP A 144 -3.23 -9.07 -14.95
N ASP A 145 -4.25 -9.42 -14.17
CA ASP A 145 -5.62 -9.68 -14.63
C ASP A 145 -6.48 -8.40 -14.80
N GLY A 146 -5.89 -7.22 -14.57
CA GLY A 146 -6.56 -5.93 -14.66
C GLY A 146 -7.31 -5.49 -13.40
N LEU A 147 -7.26 -6.26 -12.32
CA LEU A 147 -7.85 -5.86 -11.03
C LEU A 147 -7.16 -4.60 -10.50
N TRP A 148 -7.93 -3.52 -10.29
CA TRP A 148 -7.47 -2.28 -9.67
C TRP A 148 -8.65 -1.39 -9.25
N LEU A 149 -8.32 -0.31 -8.51
CA LEU A 149 -9.27 0.73 -8.11
C LEU A 149 -9.90 1.42 -9.33
N GLY A 150 -11.13 1.93 -9.17
CA GLY A 150 -11.91 2.53 -10.26
C GLY A 150 -12.58 1.51 -11.20
N GLY A 151 -12.18 0.24 -11.14
CA GLY A 151 -12.79 -0.83 -11.92
C GLY A 151 -14.29 -1.01 -11.58
N VAL A 152 -15.07 -1.36 -12.60
CA VAL A 152 -16.51 -1.58 -12.46
C VAL A 152 -16.77 -2.93 -11.79
N SER A 153 -17.66 -2.95 -10.80
CA SER A 153 -17.98 -4.14 -9.99
C SER A 153 -18.30 -5.39 -10.82
N ALA A 154 -19.05 -5.24 -11.92
CA ALA A 154 -19.41 -6.37 -12.78
C ALA A 154 -18.20 -6.99 -13.50
N GLU A 155 -17.27 -6.14 -13.97
CA GLU A 155 -16.06 -6.58 -14.69
C GLU A 155 -15.08 -7.26 -13.73
N LEU A 156 -14.85 -6.68 -12.55
CA LEU A 156 -13.95 -7.25 -11.55
C LEU A 156 -14.46 -8.60 -11.04
N ARG A 157 -15.78 -8.73 -10.82
CA ARG A 157 -16.37 -10.02 -10.45
C ARG A 157 -16.24 -11.07 -11.54
N LYS A 158 -16.44 -10.67 -12.79
CA LYS A 158 -16.24 -11.55 -13.95
C LYS A 158 -14.78 -12.02 -14.04
N ALA A 159 -13.81 -11.13 -13.87
CA ALA A 159 -12.39 -11.47 -13.89
C ALA A 159 -12.03 -12.47 -12.77
N LEU A 160 -12.68 -12.38 -11.62
CA LEU A 160 -12.50 -13.30 -10.49
C LEU A 160 -13.38 -14.56 -10.57
N GLY A 161 -14.18 -14.73 -11.64
CA GLY A 161 -15.06 -15.90 -11.81
C GLY A 161 -16.26 -15.94 -10.85
N ILE A 162 -16.76 -14.81 -10.40
CA ILE A 162 -17.73 -14.69 -9.31
C ILE A 162 -19.09 -14.19 -9.82
N PRO A 163 -20.21 -14.71 -9.25
CA PRO A 163 -21.55 -14.25 -9.62
C PRO A 163 -21.73 -12.74 -9.43
N ALA A 164 -22.41 -12.12 -10.39
CA ALA A 164 -22.72 -10.70 -10.33
C ALA A 164 -23.68 -10.39 -9.18
N LYS A 165 -23.22 -9.54 -8.24
CA LYS A 165 -24.05 -8.95 -7.18
C LYS A 165 -23.76 -7.45 -7.18
N PRO A 166 -24.56 -6.63 -7.87
CA PRO A 166 -24.27 -5.21 -8.06
C PRO A 166 -24.12 -4.47 -6.72
N GLY A 167 -23.09 -3.65 -6.62
CA GLY A 167 -22.89 -2.67 -5.53
C GLY A 167 -22.48 -3.23 -4.17
N ALA A 168 -22.47 -4.54 -3.97
CA ALA A 168 -22.04 -5.11 -2.68
C ALA A 168 -20.52 -5.22 -2.60
N ASN A 169 -19.95 -4.91 -1.45
CA ASN A 169 -18.57 -5.24 -1.13
C ASN A 169 -18.32 -6.74 -1.32
N PHE A 170 -17.08 -7.06 -1.63
CA PHE A 170 -16.72 -8.41 -2.02
C PHE A 170 -15.56 -8.92 -1.18
N SER A 171 -15.64 -10.18 -0.74
CA SER A 171 -14.49 -10.91 -0.22
C SER A 171 -14.41 -12.31 -0.82
N SER A 172 -13.20 -12.75 -1.09
CA SER A 172 -12.92 -14.13 -1.51
C SER A 172 -11.80 -14.73 -0.69
N LEU A 173 -11.83 -16.04 -0.60
CA LEU A 173 -10.81 -16.86 0.04
C LEU A 173 -10.48 -18.04 -0.86
N PHE A 174 -9.21 -18.23 -1.14
CA PHE A 174 -8.67 -19.45 -1.71
C PHE A 174 -7.80 -20.16 -0.68
N GLN A 175 -7.99 -21.47 -0.56
CA GLN A 175 -7.10 -22.34 0.21
C GLN A 175 -6.69 -23.51 -0.67
N GLY A 176 -5.38 -23.71 -0.78
CA GLY A 176 -4.79 -24.76 -1.63
C GLY A 176 -3.52 -25.33 -1.04
N GLN A 177 -2.92 -26.24 -1.77
CA GLN A 177 -1.64 -26.83 -1.44
C GLN A 177 -0.69 -26.79 -2.63
N ALA A 178 0.58 -26.49 -2.37
CA ALA A 178 1.67 -26.65 -3.31
C ALA A 178 2.76 -27.53 -2.66
N GLY A 179 2.78 -28.81 -3.00
CA GLY A 179 3.60 -29.78 -2.28
C GLY A 179 3.15 -29.90 -0.81
N ASN A 180 4.07 -29.63 0.12
CA ASN A 180 3.81 -29.64 1.57
C ASN A 180 3.35 -28.28 2.13
N LEU A 181 3.28 -27.25 1.30
CA LEU A 181 2.92 -25.89 1.71
C LEU A 181 1.42 -25.67 1.57
N GLN A 182 0.81 -25.12 2.60
CA GLN A 182 -0.54 -24.55 2.49
C GLN A 182 -0.44 -23.16 1.89
N MET A 183 -1.28 -22.88 0.90
CA MET A 183 -1.44 -21.56 0.30
C MET A 183 -2.77 -20.97 0.72
N VAL A 184 -2.74 -19.71 1.13
CA VAL A 184 -3.95 -18.95 1.45
C VAL A 184 -3.90 -17.63 0.70
N SER A 185 -4.93 -17.37 -0.09
CA SER A 185 -5.09 -16.08 -0.76
C SER A 185 -6.44 -15.47 -0.40
N SER A 186 -6.46 -14.18 -0.21
CA SER A 186 -7.68 -13.44 0.05
C SER A 186 -7.71 -12.14 -0.74
N THR A 187 -8.91 -11.81 -1.21
CA THR A 187 -9.16 -10.54 -1.88
C THR A 187 -10.39 -9.89 -1.27
N VAL A 188 -10.28 -8.62 -0.90
CA VAL A 188 -11.39 -7.81 -0.43
C VAL A 188 -11.48 -6.57 -1.27
N ILE A 189 -12.67 -6.24 -1.76
CA ILE A 189 -12.93 -5.05 -2.57
C ILE A 189 -14.13 -4.32 -2.01
N GLU A 190 -13.97 -3.04 -1.73
CA GLU A 190 -15.06 -2.15 -1.38
C GLU A 190 -15.48 -1.34 -2.60
N PHE A 191 -16.79 -1.22 -2.79
CA PHE A 191 -17.37 -0.49 -3.90
C PHE A 191 -18.18 0.70 -3.40
N HIS A 192 -17.97 1.83 -4.06
CA HIS A 192 -18.83 2.99 -3.92
C HIS A 192 -19.34 3.43 -5.30
N GLY A 193 -20.65 3.60 -5.45
CA GLY A 193 -21.24 3.93 -6.75
C GLY A 193 -20.95 2.90 -7.85
N GLY A 194 -20.74 1.61 -7.48
CA GLY A 194 -20.41 0.53 -8.42
C GLY A 194 -18.96 0.47 -8.89
N ARG A 195 -18.08 1.33 -8.34
CA ARG A 195 -16.64 1.36 -8.62
C ARG A 195 -15.84 0.93 -7.41
N ALA A 196 -14.75 0.21 -7.61
CA ALA A 196 -13.83 -0.17 -6.55
C ALA A 196 -13.12 1.07 -5.99
N VAL A 197 -13.25 1.32 -4.68
CA VAL A 197 -12.63 2.44 -3.97
C VAL A 197 -11.58 1.98 -2.95
N SER A 198 -11.61 0.71 -2.57
CA SER A 198 -10.62 0.08 -1.68
C SER A 198 -10.40 -1.36 -2.13
N LEU A 199 -9.15 -1.79 -2.09
CA LEU A 199 -8.70 -3.11 -2.51
C LEU A 199 -7.69 -3.63 -1.50
N TYR A 200 -7.89 -4.87 -1.09
CA TYR A 200 -6.93 -5.64 -0.31
C TYR A 200 -6.72 -6.99 -0.98
N VAL A 201 -5.50 -7.33 -1.31
CA VAL A 201 -5.10 -8.63 -1.86
C VAL A 201 -3.94 -9.17 -1.04
N ALA A 202 -4.10 -10.36 -0.46
CA ALA A 202 -3.05 -11.03 0.27
C ALA A 202 -2.83 -12.45 -0.24
N HIS A 203 -1.59 -12.91 -0.11
CA HIS A 203 -1.17 -14.26 -0.42
C HIS A 203 -0.08 -14.68 0.56
N SER A 204 -0.21 -15.86 1.12
CA SER A 204 0.79 -16.45 1.98
C SER A 204 0.91 -17.96 1.76
N THR A 205 2.15 -18.46 1.89
CA THR A 205 2.44 -19.88 1.96
C THR A 205 2.94 -20.23 3.36
N GLN A 206 2.41 -21.31 3.93
CA GLN A 206 2.71 -21.75 5.29
C GLN A 206 3.10 -23.24 5.29
N ASN A 207 4.02 -23.62 6.20
CA ASN A 207 4.37 -25.01 6.50
C ASN A 207 3.46 -25.56 7.59
#